data_2571fc0cdfdea9d2fcbb14d378b293b2
#
_entry.id   2571fc0cdfdea9d2fcbb14d378b293b2
#
_cell.length_a   1.000
_cell.length_b   1.000
_cell.length_c   1.000
_cell.angle_alpha   90.00
_cell.angle_beta   90.00
_cell.angle_gamma   90.00
#
_symmetry.space_group_name_H-M   'P 1'
#
loop_
_entity.id
_entity.type
_entity.pdbx_description
1 polymer ?
#
loop_
_entity_poly.entity_id
_entity_poly.type
_entity_poly.pdbx_seq_one_letter_code
_entity_poly.pdbx_strand_id
1 'polypeptide(L)'
;DPESRLPVSCTVFVVEDSMEGNNGIEASWRFVSHALRYGAGVAVHLSKLRPKGDQNGKGLTASGPVSFGKIYSTLNEIIRRGGHYKNGACVLHLDLDHPDIIEFITTPRSELPWVKRCVNINEVKWECASQETKDALIYGIKSGDIWLNKTKYDKNGKRIRGNVCLEVYLPSRGTCLLQHVNLGACKITDVSKGFVEGMRSLCDLHSKTG
;
A
#
# COMPACT_ATOMS: atom_id res chain seq x y z
N ASP A 1 18.57 13.29 -10.01
CA ASP A 1 18.98 12.68 -11.29
C ASP A 1 17.75 12.07 -11.96
N PRO A 2 17.25 12.67 -13.08
CA PRO A 2 16.03 12.19 -13.75
C PRO A 2 16.15 10.77 -14.30
N GLU A 3 17.33 10.32 -14.59
CA GLU A 3 17.59 8.99 -15.18
C GLU A 3 17.55 7.85 -14.16
N SER A 4 17.58 8.15 -12.87
CA SER A 4 17.66 7.16 -11.80
C SER A 4 16.38 7.00 -10.98
N ARG A 5 15.28 7.66 -11.35
CA ARG A 5 14.01 7.63 -10.61
C ARG A 5 12.83 7.30 -11.50
N LEU A 6 11.89 6.53 -10.95
CA LEU A 6 10.59 6.39 -11.56
C LEU A 6 9.83 7.74 -11.50
N PRO A 7 9.16 8.13 -12.58
CA PRO A 7 8.38 9.37 -12.63
C PRO A 7 7.04 9.26 -11.88
N VAL A 8 6.90 8.31 -10.98
CA VAL A 8 5.68 8.03 -10.21
C VAL A 8 5.95 8.14 -8.71
N SER A 9 4.96 8.65 -7.97
CA SER A 9 5.08 8.83 -6.51
C SER A 9 4.81 7.55 -5.76
N CYS A 10 3.78 6.81 -6.14
CA CYS A 10 3.46 5.51 -5.54
C CYS A 10 2.68 4.60 -6.48
N THR A 11 2.62 3.34 -6.08
CA THR A 11 1.94 2.27 -6.80
C THR A 11 1.28 1.30 -5.83
N VAL A 12 0.44 0.42 -6.36
CA VAL A 12 -0.30 -0.61 -5.63
C VAL A 12 0.05 -1.99 -6.20
N PHE A 13 0.23 -2.97 -5.34
CA PHE A 13 0.34 -4.37 -5.73
C PHE A 13 -0.60 -5.24 -4.90
N VAL A 14 -1.48 -5.97 -5.56
CA VAL A 14 -2.37 -6.96 -4.93
C VAL A 14 -1.74 -8.33 -5.08
N VAL A 15 -1.35 -8.93 -3.96
CA VAL A 15 -0.65 -10.23 -3.94
C VAL A 15 -1.68 -11.36 -4.02
N GLU A 16 -1.52 -12.22 -5.01
CA GLU A 16 -2.31 -13.46 -5.12
C GLU A 16 -1.72 -14.55 -4.22
N ASP A 17 -2.58 -15.46 -3.77
CA ASP A 17 -2.20 -16.58 -2.88
C ASP A 17 -1.47 -17.70 -3.62
N SER A 18 -0.32 -17.36 -4.15
CA SER A 18 0.60 -18.27 -4.85
C SER A 18 2.03 -17.74 -4.72
N MET A 19 3.00 -18.62 -4.58
CA MET A 19 4.41 -18.21 -4.66
C MET A 19 4.76 -17.76 -6.06
N GLU A 20 4.27 -18.47 -7.07
CA GLU A 20 4.58 -18.28 -8.49
C GLU A 20 3.56 -17.38 -9.20
N GLY A 21 3.86 -17.06 -10.46
CA GLY A 21 2.98 -16.27 -11.32
C GLY A 21 3.25 -14.76 -11.26
N ASN A 22 2.66 -14.04 -12.21
CA ASN A 22 2.93 -12.60 -12.39
C ASN A 22 2.42 -11.72 -11.25
N ASN A 23 1.46 -12.20 -10.47
CA ASN A 23 0.86 -11.49 -9.33
C ASN A 23 1.06 -12.25 -8.00
N GLY A 24 1.90 -13.28 -8.00
CA GLY A 24 2.23 -14.06 -6.83
C GLY A 24 3.20 -13.35 -5.87
N ILE A 25 3.54 -14.05 -4.82
CA ILE A 25 4.37 -13.53 -3.72
C ILE A 25 5.77 -13.15 -4.22
N GLU A 26 6.44 -14.01 -4.98
CA GLU A 26 7.78 -13.71 -5.52
C GLU A 26 7.77 -12.53 -6.50
N ALA A 27 6.75 -12.44 -7.36
CA ALA A 27 6.58 -11.30 -8.26
C ALA A 27 6.38 -10.00 -7.47
N SER A 28 5.68 -10.06 -6.34
CA SER A 28 5.49 -8.91 -5.46
C SER A 28 6.80 -8.41 -4.85
N TRP A 29 7.69 -9.32 -4.44
CA TRP A 29 9.00 -8.92 -3.91
C TRP A 29 9.85 -8.19 -4.95
N ARG A 30 9.87 -8.72 -6.17
CA ARG A 30 10.56 -8.06 -7.30
C ARG A 30 9.97 -6.68 -7.58
N PHE A 31 8.65 -6.58 -7.61
CA PHE A 31 7.94 -5.32 -7.87
C PHE A 31 8.22 -4.29 -6.77
N VAL A 32 8.10 -4.67 -5.50
CA VAL A 32 8.34 -3.79 -4.35
C VAL A 32 9.79 -3.32 -4.32
N SER A 33 10.75 -4.23 -4.48
CA SER A 33 12.16 -3.87 -4.46
C SER A 33 12.52 -2.92 -5.60
N HIS A 34 11.98 -3.14 -6.80
CA HIS A 34 12.18 -2.24 -7.94
C HIS A 34 11.59 -0.85 -7.68
N ALA A 35 10.34 -0.78 -7.24
CA ALA A 35 9.69 0.48 -6.95
C ALA A 35 10.42 1.28 -5.85
N LEU A 36 10.78 0.66 -4.75
CA LEU A 36 11.51 1.29 -3.64
C LEU A 36 12.90 1.78 -4.08
N ARG A 37 13.62 0.96 -4.85
CA ARG A 37 14.94 1.33 -5.38
C ARG A 37 14.89 2.60 -6.21
N TYR A 38 13.88 2.75 -7.04
CA TYR A 38 13.70 3.92 -7.93
C TYR A 38 12.83 5.02 -7.34
N GLY A 39 12.50 4.93 -6.06
CA GLY A 39 11.92 6.04 -5.29
C GLY A 39 10.40 6.13 -5.27
N ALA A 40 9.68 5.13 -5.77
CA ALA A 40 8.22 5.04 -5.63
C ALA A 40 7.84 4.36 -4.31
N GLY A 41 6.79 4.86 -3.64
CA GLY A 41 6.15 4.16 -2.53
C GLY A 41 5.28 3.00 -3.04
N VAL A 42 5.11 1.97 -2.23
CA VAL A 42 4.28 0.80 -2.59
C VAL A 42 3.28 0.47 -1.50
N ALA A 43 2.02 0.33 -1.89
CA ALA A 43 0.98 -0.28 -1.08
C ALA A 43 0.82 -1.75 -1.48
N VAL A 44 1.10 -2.65 -0.54
CA VAL A 44 1.04 -4.10 -0.74
C VAL A 44 -0.22 -4.64 -0.08
N HIS A 45 -1.14 -5.16 -0.86
CA HIS A 45 -2.41 -5.71 -0.38
C HIS A 45 -2.29 -7.22 -0.22
N LEU A 46 -2.41 -7.69 1.02
CA LEU A 46 -2.15 -9.08 1.43
C LEU A 46 -3.42 -9.90 1.70
N SER A 47 -4.60 -9.31 1.51
CA SER A 47 -5.88 -9.90 1.94
C SER A 47 -6.26 -11.20 1.23
N LYS A 48 -5.66 -11.49 0.08
CA LYS A 48 -5.88 -12.75 -0.64
C LYS A 48 -5.02 -13.90 -0.14
N LEU A 49 -3.99 -13.61 0.64
CA LEU A 49 -3.14 -14.66 1.21
C LEU A 49 -3.94 -15.47 2.21
N ARG A 50 -3.78 -16.78 2.16
CA ARG A 50 -4.40 -17.69 3.13
C ARG A 50 -3.88 -17.43 4.55
N PRO A 51 -4.71 -17.69 5.57
CA PRO A 51 -4.32 -17.46 6.94
C PRO A 51 -3.23 -18.42 7.40
N LYS A 52 -2.54 -18.02 8.46
CA LYS A 52 -1.56 -18.84 9.17
C LYS A 52 -2.20 -20.15 9.65
N GLY A 53 -1.49 -21.24 9.47
CA GLY A 53 -1.95 -22.56 9.85
C GLY A 53 -2.80 -23.28 8.79
N ASP A 54 -3.21 -22.59 7.73
CA ASP A 54 -3.93 -23.21 6.63
C ASP A 54 -3.03 -24.21 5.88
N GLN A 55 -3.57 -25.38 5.58
CA GLN A 55 -2.81 -26.44 4.93
C GLN A 55 -3.11 -26.47 3.43
N ASN A 56 -2.07 -26.48 2.61
CA ASN A 56 -2.25 -26.81 1.22
C ASN A 56 -2.40 -28.35 1.05
N GLY A 57 -2.94 -28.79 -0.09
CA GLY A 57 -3.14 -30.20 -0.39
C GLY A 57 -1.84 -31.05 -0.44
N LYS A 58 -0.67 -30.45 -0.20
CA LYS A 58 0.65 -31.09 -0.13
C LYS A 58 1.21 -31.15 1.30
N GLY A 59 0.40 -30.85 2.31
CA GLY A 59 0.80 -30.92 3.72
C GLY A 59 1.69 -29.77 4.21
N LEU A 60 1.88 -28.73 3.40
CA LEU A 60 2.61 -27.54 3.82
C LEU A 60 1.65 -26.56 4.52
N THR A 61 2.10 -26.03 5.63
CA THR A 61 1.33 -25.07 6.45
C THR A 61 1.68 -23.63 6.07
N ALA A 62 0.66 -22.81 5.85
CA ALA A 62 0.82 -21.38 5.55
C ALA A 62 1.37 -20.63 6.76
N SER A 63 2.30 -19.71 6.52
CA SER A 63 2.87 -18.84 7.55
C SER A 63 2.04 -17.56 7.79
N GLY A 64 1.11 -17.25 6.89
CA GLY A 64 0.20 -16.11 6.99
C GLY A 64 0.78 -14.77 6.52
N PRO A 65 -0.09 -13.76 6.34
CA PRO A 65 0.29 -12.45 5.78
C PRO A 65 1.26 -11.66 6.66
N VAL A 66 1.24 -11.83 7.97
CA VAL A 66 2.17 -11.14 8.88
C VAL A 66 3.62 -11.61 8.66
N SER A 67 3.83 -12.90 8.48
CA SER A 67 5.15 -13.47 8.18
C SER A 67 5.70 -12.94 6.86
N PHE A 68 4.88 -12.90 5.81
CA PHE A 68 5.27 -12.27 4.54
C PHE A 68 5.49 -10.77 4.69
N GLY A 69 4.76 -10.11 5.58
CA GLY A 69 4.95 -8.71 5.93
C GLY A 69 6.39 -8.39 6.39
N LYS A 70 7.03 -9.31 7.10
CA LYS A 70 8.43 -9.16 7.54
C LYS A 70 9.42 -9.09 6.36
N ILE A 71 9.13 -9.78 5.26
CA ILE A 71 9.97 -9.71 4.06
C ILE A 71 9.91 -8.31 3.44
N TYR A 72 8.73 -7.72 3.32
CA TYR A 72 8.60 -6.35 2.80
C TYR A 72 9.26 -5.32 3.72
N SER A 73 9.18 -5.52 5.03
CA SER A 73 9.87 -4.68 6.00
C SER A 73 11.40 -4.74 5.79
N THR A 74 11.96 -5.94 5.66
CA THR A 74 13.38 -6.14 5.39
C THR A 74 13.80 -5.60 4.03
N LEU A 75 13.00 -5.79 2.98
CA LEU A 75 13.25 -5.19 1.68
C LEU A 75 13.36 -3.66 1.77
N ASN A 76 12.43 -3.02 2.49
CA ASN A 76 12.46 -1.56 2.65
C ASN A 76 13.66 -1.10 3.48
N GLU A 77 14.05 -1.86 4.50
CA GLU A 77 15.25 -1.59 5.28
C GLU A 77 16.52 -1.56 4.42
N ILE A 78 16.68 -2.57 3.56
CA ILE A 78 17.92 -2.78 2.80
C ILE A 78 17.97 -1.90 1.55
N ILE A 79 16.85 -1.71 0.85
CA ILE A 79 16.80 -1.05 -0.46
C ILE A 79 16.56 0.47 -0.34
N ARG A 80 16.76 1.05 0.81
CA ARG A 80 16.62 2.50 1.02
C ARG A 80 17.27 3.27 -0.12
N ARG A 81 16.50 3.87 -1.01
CA ARG A 81 16.91 4.85 -2.06
C ARG A 81 18.43 5.02 -2.22
N GLY A 82 19.19 3.95 -2.48
CA GLY A 82 20.62 4.01 -2.65
C GLY A 82 21.42 4.52 -1.42
N GLY A 83 20.87 4.34 -0.21
CA GLY A 83 21.56 4.73 1.05
C GLY A 83 21.47 6.23 1.41
N HIS A 84 20.83 7.06 0.61
CA HIS A 84 20.77 8.50 0.83
C HIS A 84 19.35 9.01 1.12
N TYR A 85 19.15 9.58 2.32
CA TYR A 85 18.19 10.60 2.72
C TYR A 85 16.71 10.28 2.99
N LYS A 86 16.08 9.22 2.47
CA LYS A 86 14.67 8.93 2.82
C LYS A 86 14.40 7.44 2.79
N ASN A 87 13.76 6.94 3.84
CA ASN A 87 13.19 5.60 3.85
C ASN A 87 12.16 5.48 2.73
N GLY A 88 12.14 4.35 2.04
CA GLY A 88 11.07 4.03 1.11
C GLY A 88 9.74 3.95 1.86
N ALA A 89 8.65 4.32 1.22
CA ALA A 89 7.33 4.18 1.79
C ALA A 89 6.72 2.84 1.36
N CYS A 90 6.54 1.93 2.31
CA CYS A 90 5.86 0.66 2.10
C CYS A 90 4.74 0.52 3.12
N VAL A 91 3.51 0.32 2.63
CA VAL A 91 2.32 0.12 3.47
C VAL A 91 1.73 -1.24 3.18
N LEU A 92 1.58 -2.06 4.22
CA LEU A 92 0.90 -3.34 4.15
C LEU A 92 -0.58 -3.14 4.44
N HIS A 93 -1.43 -3.65 3.58
CA HIS A 93 -2.88 -3.61 3.73
C HIS A 93 -3.44 -5.00 4.01
N LEU A 94 -4.33 -5.09 4.99
CA LEU A 94 -5.11 -6.30 5.26
C LEU A 94 -6.58 -5.92 5.50
N ASP A 95 -7.49 -6.74 5.01
CA ASP A 95 -8.92 -6.52 5.20
C ASP A 95 -9.34 -6.92 6.62
N LEU A 96 -10.34 -6.21 7.19
CA LEU A 96 -10.81 -6.43 8.55
C LEU A 96 -11.37 -7.84 8.78
N ASP A 97 -11.90 -8.49 7.75
CA ASP A 97 -12.46 -9.84 7.81
C ASP A 97 -11.43 -10.96 7.55
N HIS A 98 -10.15 -10.62 7.41
CA HIS A 98 -9.11 -11.64 7.29
C HIS A 98 -8.92 -12.37 8.62
N PRO A 99 -8.79 -13.72 8.63
CA PRO A 99 -8.61 -14.47 9.88
C PRO A 99 -7.42 -14.05 10.75
N ASP A 100 -6.33 -13.60 10.13
CA ASP A 100 -5.12 -13.13 10.83
C ASP A 100 -5.14 -11.63 11.18
N ILE A 101 -6.31 -10.98 11.12
CA ILE A 101 -6.39 -9.53 11.31
C ILE A 101 -5.93 -9.08 12.69
N ILE A 102 -6.23 -9.85 13.74
CA ILE A 102 -5.82 -9.52 15.10
C ILE A 102 -4.29 -9.61 15.23
N GLU A 103 -3.67 -10.67 14.72
CA GLU A 103 -2.21 -10.79 14.67
C GLU A 103 -1.59 -9.61 13.90
N PHE A 104 -2.15 -9.26 12.75
CA PHE A 104 -1.69 -8.13 11.95
C PHE A 104 -1.74 -6.79 12.69
N ILE A 105 -2.82 -6.54 13.43
CA ILE A 105 -3.00 -5.30 14.21
C ILE A 105 -2.07 -5.27 15.43
N THR A 106 -1.97 -6.39 16.15
CA THR A 106 -1.30 -6.45 17.46
C THR A 106 0.20 -6.75 17.38
N THR A 107 0.71 -7.15 16.22
CA THR A 107 2.15 -7.35 16.04
C THR A 107 2.92 -6.09 16.43
N PRO A 108 3.91 -6.17 17.33
CA PRO A 108 4.70 -5.02 17.73
C PRO A 108 5.37 -4.33 16.54
N ARG A 109 5.49 -3.01 16.60
CA ARG A 109 6.21 -2.24 15.55
C ARG A 109 7.65 -2.69 15.39
N SER A 110 8.29 -3.18 16.45
CA SER A 110 9.65 -3.73 16.41
C SER A 110 9.82 -4.96 15.50
N GLU A 111 8.74 -5.70 15.24
CA GLU A 111 8.77 -6.84 14.32
C GLU A 111 8.53 -6.45 12.85
N LEU A 112 7.93 -5.28 12.62
CA LEU A 112 7.63 -4.72 11.29
C LEU A 112 8.09 -3.25 11.21
N PRO A 113 9.37 -2.94 11.51
CA PRO A 113 9.81 -1.56 11.76
C PRO A 113 9.79 -0.68 10.50
N TRP A 114 9.94 -1.26 9.32
CA TRP A 114 10.13 -0.54 8.06
C TRP A 114 8.90 -0.50 7.16
N VAL A 115 7.76 -0.93 7.67
CA VAL A 115 6.46 -0.85 6.97
C VAL A 115 5.42 -0.19 7.85
N LYS A 116 4.47 0.48 7.23
CA LYS A 116 3.23 0.93 7.85
C LYS A 116 2.16 -0.13 7.64
N ARG A 117 1.15 -0.16 8.50
CA ARG A 117 0.03 -1.10 8.40
C ARG A 117 -1.28 -0.35 8.25
N CYS A 118 -2.11 -0.84 7.35
CA CYS A 118 -3.43 -0.29 7.07
C CYS A 118 -4.48 -1.40 7.08
N VAL A 119 -5.58 -1.18 7.76
CA VAL A 119 -6.75 -2.05 7.74
C VAL A 119 -7.79 -1.50 6.79
N ASN A 120 -8.22 -2.32 5.84
CA ASN A 120 -9.30 -1.97 4.92
C ASN A 120 -10.65 -2.36 5.54
N ILE A 121 -11.57 -1.42 5.57
CA ILE A 121 -12.86 -1.55 6.24
C ILE A 121 -14.01 -1.09 5.33
N ASN A 122 -15.17 -1.68 5.50
CA ASN A 122 -16.46 -1.15 5.11
C ASN A 122 -17.48 -1.43 6.20
N GLU A 123 -18.68 -0.91 6.05
CA GLU A 123 -19.75 -1.03 7.04
C GLU A 123 -20.06 -2.48 7.37
N VAL A 124 -20.26 -3.32 6.34
CA VAL A 124 -20.56 -4.76 6.53
C VAL A 124 -19.46 -5.48 7.29
N LYS A 125 -18.19 -5.26 6.91
CA LYS A 125 -17.04 -5.88 7.62
C LYS A 125 -16.96 -5.43 9.06
N TRP A 126 -17.28 -4.18 9.34
CA TRP A 126 -17.30 -3.65 10.70
C TRP A 126 -18.42 -4.26 11.54
N GLU A 127 -19.63 -4.32 10.99
CA GLU A 127 -20.78 -4.90 11.69
C GLU A 127 -20.58 -6.38 12.01
N CYS A 128 -20.05 -7.14 11.06
CA CYS A 128 -19.80 -8.58 11.20
C CYS A 128 -18.56 -8.91 12.06
N ALA A 129 -17.68 -7.94 12.33
CA ALA A 129 -16.47 -8.18 13.10
C ALA A 129 -16.78 -8.53 14.55
N SER A 130 -15.98 -9.45 15.13
CA SER A 130 -16.06 -9.78 16.56
C SER A 130 -15.70 -8.56 17.43
N GLN A 131 -16.17 -8.57 18.68
CA GLN A 131 -15.81 -7.51 19.62
C GLN A 131 -14.30 -7.44 19.84
N GLU A 132 -13.62 -8.58 19.90
CA GLU A 132 -12.17 -8.67 20.02
C GLU A 132 -11.46 -7.97 18.85
N THR A 133 -11.93 -8.20 17.61
CA THR A 133 -11.39 -7.53 16.41
C THR A 133 -11.62 -6.02 16.47
N LYS A 134 -12.80 -5.58 16.89
CA LYS A 134 -13.13 -4.16 17.05
C LYS A 134 -12.23 -3.48 18.08
N ASP A 135 -12.04 -4.12 19.23
CA ASP A 135 -11.21 -3.60 20.31
C ASP A 135 -9.73 -3.52 19.91
N ALA A 136 -9.22 -4.57 19.23
CA ALA A 136 -7.88 -4.57 18.68
C ALA A 136 -7.67 -3.43 17.67
N LEU A 137 -8.64 -3.22 16.76
CA LEU A 137 -8.57 -2.16 15.77
C LEU A 137 -8.56 -0.77 16.42
N ILE A 138 -9.45 -0.53 17.38
CA ILE A 138 -9.51 0.74 18.13
C ILE A 138 -8.20 1.00 18.86
N TYR A 139 -7.63 -0.03 19.50
CA TYR A 139 -6.32 0.09 20.13
C TYR A 139 -5.22 0.44 19.14
N GLY A 140 -5.14 -0.26 18.00
CA GLY A 140 -4.15 -0.02 16.98
C GLY A 140 -4.23 1.40 16.37
N ILE A 141 -5.45 1.94 16.23
CA ILE A 141 -5.65 3.33 15.78
C ILE A 141 -5.18 4.31 16.85
N LYS A 142 -5.56 4.11 18.10
CA LYS A 142 -5.18 4.99 19.21
C LYS A 142 -3.68 5.02 19.46
N SER A 143 -2.99 3.89 19.28
CA SER A 143 -1.51 3.83 19.37
C SER A 143 -0.80 4.48 18.19
N GLY A 144 -1.53 4.76 17.10
CA GLY A 144 -0.95 5.30 15.85
C GLY A 144 -0.26 4.24 14.98
N ASP A 145 -0.39 2.95 15.30
CA ASP A 145 0.24 1.87 14.55
C ASP A 145 -0.58 1.43 13.34
N ILE A 146 -1.89 1.63 13.38
CA ILE A 146 -2.82 1.18 12.34
C ILE A 146 -3.53 2.37 11.71
N TRP A 147 -3.49 2.41 10.37
CA TRP A 147 -4.25 3.33 9.55
C TRP A 147 -5.52 2.66 9.05
N LEU A 148 -6.55 3.44 8.78
CA LEU A 148 -7.80 2.96 8.20
C LEU A 148 -7.95 3.39 6.76
N ASN A 149 -8.49 2.49 5.95
CA ASN A 149 -8.84 2.76 4.56
C ASN A 149 -10.21 2.17 4.24
N LYS A 150 -11.08 2.95 3.61
CA LYS A 150 -12.38 2.44 3.15
C LYS A 150 -12.21 1.57 1.91
N THR A 151 -12.91 0.44 1.86
CA THR A 151 -13.02 -0.37 0.65
C THR A 151 -13.79 0.40 -0.42
N LYS A 152 -13.26 0.47 -1.64
CA LYS A 152 -13.89 1.13 -2.79
C LYS A 152 -13.91 0.25 -4.03
N TYR A 153 -14.86 0.54 -4.89
CA TYR A 153 -15.09 -0.14 -6.16
C TYR A 153 -15.18 0.90 -7.29
N ASP A 154 -14.74 0.53 -8.47
CA ASP A 154 -14.88 1.36 -9.66
C ASP A 154 -16.32 1.31 -10.19
N LYS A 155 -16.58 2.05 -11.28
CA LYS A 155 -17.88 2.11 -11.94
C LYS A 155 -18.39 0.75 -12.47
N ASN A 156 -17.51 -0.22 -12.63
CA ASN A 156 -17.82 -1.57 -13.10
C ASN A 156 -17.97 -2.58 -11.95
N GLY A 157 -17.95 -2.11 -10.69
CA GLY A 157 -18.02 -2.96 -9.51
C GLY A 157 -16.72 -3.71 -9.19
N LYS A 158 -15.61 -3.41 -9.88
CA LYS A 158 -14.31 -3.99 -9.60
C LYS A 158 -13.65 -3.25 -8.44
N ARG A 159 -13.14 -4.00 -7.46
CA ARG A 159 -12.45 -3.41 -6.31
C ARG A 159 -11.19 -2.68 -6.73
N ILE A 160 -11.05 -1.44 -6.27
CA ILE A 160 -9.83 -0.64 -6.35
C ILE A 160 -9.25 -0.46 -4.95
N ARG A 161 -7.96 -0.24 -4.85
CA ARG A 161 -7.21 -0.31 -3.60
C ARG A 161 -6.50 1.01 -3.28
N GLY A 162 -6.47 1.34 -1.98
CA GLY A 162 -5.75 2.52 -1.49
C GLY A 162 -4.26 2.43 -1.78
N ASN A 163 -3.68 3.56 -2.18
CA ASN A 163 -2.25 3.73 -2.33
C ASN A 163 -1.55 3.87 -0.96
N VAL A 164 -0.30 4.33 -0.97
CA VAL A 164 0.52 4.50 0.25
C VAL A 164 -0.07 5.52 1.21
N CYS A 165 -0.47 6.68 0.71
CA CYS A 165 -1.01 7.80 1.52
C CYS A 165 -2.53 7.74 1.69
N LEU A 166 -3.21 6.78 1.08
CA LEU A 166 -4.66 6.53 1.15
C LEU A 166 -5.55 7.60 0.48
N GLU A 167 -4.98 8.51 -0.29
CA GLU A 167 -5.73 9.57 -1.00
C GLU A 167 -6.20 9.15 -2.39
N VAL A 168 -5.61 8.13 -2.98
CA VAL A 168 -5.92 7.61 -4.32
C VAL A 168 -6.22 6.13 -4.28
N TYR A 169 -7.18 5.69 -5.09
CA TYR A 169 -7.53 4.28 -5.25
C TYR A 169 -7.14 3.82 -6.65
N LEU A 170 -6.40 2.73 -6.72
CA LEU A 170 -5.78 2.22 -7.93
C LEU A 170 -6.07 0.74 -8.13
N PRO A 171 -6.09 0.26 -9.38
CA PRO A 171 -5.99 -1.16 -9.66
C PRO A 171 -4.59 -1.67 -9.28
N SER A 172 -4.41 -2.98 -9.18
CA SER A 172 -3.07 -3.57 -9.00
C SER A 172 -2.14 -3.11 -10.10
N ARG A 173 -0.91 -2.72 -9.73
CA ARG A 173 0.12 -2.12 -10.60
C ARG A 173 -0.23 -0.72 -11.14
N GLY A 174 -1.34 -0.14 -10.71
CA GLY A 174 -1.66 1.26 -10.99
C GLY A 174 -0.66 2.19 -10.34
N THR A 175 -0.47 3.37 -10.93
CA THR A 175 0.50 4.36 -10.48
C THR A 175 -0.16 5.69 -10.16
N CYS A 176 0.43 6.44 -9.25
CA CYS A 176 0.01 7.77 -8.85
C CYS A 176 1.11 8.76 -9.15
N LEU A 177 0.73 9.88 -9.76
CA LEU A 177 1.59 11.03 -10.03
C LEU A 177 1.04 12.23 -9.25
N LEU A 178 1.92 13.00 -8.64
CA LEU A 178 1.56 14.19 -7.85
C LEU A 178 2.07 15.46 -8.51
N GLN A 179 1.25 16.50 -8.44
CA GLN A 179 1.59 17.88 -8.80
C GLN A 179 1.20 18.80 -7.65
N HIS A 180 2.04 19.77 -7.35
CA HIS A 180 1.80 20.74 -6.30
C HIS A 180 1.76 22.16 -6.88
N VAL A 181 0.83 22.96 -6.41
CA VAL A 181 0.75 24.40 -6.68
C VAL A 181 1.13 25.15 -5.42
N ASN A 182 2.19 25.96 -5.48
CA ASN A 182 2.61 26.79 -4.35
C ASN A 182 1.72 28.02 -4.24
N LEU A 183 0.69 27.93 -3.42
CA LEU A 183 -0.26 29.04 -3.20
C LEU A 183 0.40 30.27 -2.59
N GLY A 184 1.47 30.10 -1.81
CA GLY A 184 2.21 31.23 -1.23
C GLY A 184 2.96 32.09 -2.27
N ALA A 185 3.23 31.51 -3.45
CA ALA A 185 3.84 32.21 -4.57
C ALA A 185 2.84 32.72 -5.62
N CYS A 186 1.55 32.38 -5.48
CA CYS A 186 0.50 32.79 -6.39
C CYS A 186 -0.18 34.08 -5.92
N LYS A 187 -0.49 34.98 -6.86
CA LYS A 187 -1.51 36.02 -6.60
C LYS A 187 -2.87 35.32 -6.53
N ILE A 188 -3.77 35.82 -5.70
CA ILE A 188 -5.10 35.25 -5.51
C ILE A 188 -5.88 35.13 -6.83
N THR A 189 -5.69 36.09 -7.74
CA THR A 189 -6.27 36.09 -9.09
C THR A 189 -5.75 34.98 -10.00
N ASP A 190 -4.59 34.44 -9.72
CA ASP A 190 -3.89 33.47 -10.58
C ASP A 190 -3.98 32.01 -10.08
N VAL A 191 -4.63 31.78 -8.92
CA VAL A 191 -4.73 30.45 -8.30
C VAL A 191 -5.38 29.44 -9.25
N SER A 192 -6.53 29.79 -9.84
CA SER A 192 -7.22 28.91 -10.79
C SER A 192 -6.35 28.55 -12.01
N LYS A 193 -5.62 29.55 -12.53
CA LYS A 193 -4.69 29.34 -13.64
C LYS A 193 -3.55 28.40 -13.24
N GLY A 194 -3.00 28.59 -12.03
CA GLY A 194 -1.96 27.72 -11.48
C GLY A 194 -2.39 26.26 -11.40
N PHE A 195 -3.62 25.97 -10.96
CA PHE A 195 -4.15 24.60 -10.93
C PHE A 195 -4.37 24.02 -12.34
N VAL A 196 -4.88 24.81 -13.28
CA VAL A 196 -5.07 24.38 -14.68
C VAL A 196 -3.73 24.02 -15.31
N GLU A 197 -2.72 24.85 -15.17
CA GLU A 197 -1.37 24.59 -15.71
C GLU A 197 -0.70 23.41 -15.01
N GLY A 198 -0.87 23.28 -13.70
CA GLY A 198 -0.40 22.11 -12.94
C GLY A 198 -1.03 20.82 -13.45
N MET A 199 -2.35 20.81 -13.70
CA MET A 199 -3.03 19.62 -14.24
C MET A 199 -2.59 19.29 -15.66
N ARG A 200 -2.41 20.28 -16.53
CA ARG A 200 -1.86 20.06 -17.88
C ARG A 200 -0.49 19.43 -17.84
N SER A 201 0.40 19.96 -17.01
CA SER A 201 1.74 19.40 -16.79
C SER A 201 1.71 17.95 -16.30
N LEU A 202 0.76 17.63 -15.41
CA LEU A 202 0.57 16.27 -14.91
C LEU A 202 0.06 15.31 -15.99
N CYS A 203 -0.89 15.75 -16.82
CA CYS A 203 -1.39 14.98 -17.97
C CYS A 203 -0.29 14.73 -19.01
N ASP A 204 0.53 15.73 -19.30
CA ASP A 204 1.68 15.59 -20.22
C ASP A 204 2.71 14.58 -19.69
N LEU A 205 2.97 14.59 -18.38
CA LEU A 205 3.85 13.62 -17.76
C LEU A 205 3.28 12.20 -17.89
N HIS A 206 1.99 12.03 -17.63
CA HIS A 206 1.30 10.75 -17.79
C HIS A 206 1.39 10.21 -19.22
N SER A 207 1.16 11.06 -20.22
CA SER A 207 1.21 10.66 -21.63
C SER A 207 2.60 10.24 -22.11
N LYS A 208 3.66 10.72 -21.44
CA LYS A 208 5.05 10.39 -21.76
C LYS A 208 5.59 9.16 -21.02
N THR A 209 4.91 8.75 -19.94
CA THR A 209 5.40 7.70 -19.04
C THR A 209 4.47 6.49 -18.95
N GLY A 210 3.26 6.58 -19.50
CA GLY A 210 2.23 5.53 -19.52
C GLY A 210 2.39 4.51 -20.62
#